data_8960f63a5082cf38276d2118f3da57ad
#
_entry.id   8960f63a5082cf38276d2118f3da57ad
#
_cell.length_a   1.000
_cell.length_b   1.000
_cell.length_c   1.000
_cell.angle_alpha   90.00
_cell.angle_beta   90.00
_cell.angle_gamma   90.00
#
_symmetry.space_group_name_H-M   'P 1'
#
loop_
_entity.id
_entity.type
_entity.pdbx_description
1 polymer ?
#
loop_
_entity_poly.entity_id
_entity_poly.type
_entity_poly.pdbx_seq_one_letter_code
_entity_poly.pdbx_strand_id
1 'polypeptide(L)'
;MKTTIVAEIGSNWEGDLKKAEKIIRECKKANADAVKFQMWRASDLYKKSHPKWNEIKKSELTFDKAKKIKKIADKIDIEFFCSVFFPEGVDFLEKIGVKKYKIASRTCLKKDPYAIDTLKRKSMTKKQIFVSMGMGGDKKFIKKLFQKNKLIFCYCISEYPLEFKKIKWNEAIKY
;
A
#
# COMPACT_ATOMS: atom_id res chain seq x y z
N MET A 1 -5.05 -7.70 -23.25
CA MET A 1 -4.30 -7.09 -22.11
C MET A 1 -4.14 -8.14 -21.01
N LYS A 2 -2.93 -8.32 -20.45
CA LYS A 2 -2.73 -9.25 -19.32
C LYS A 2 -3.23 -8.58 -18.04
N THR A 3 -4.08 -9.27 -17.28
CA THR A 3 -4.52 -8.84 -15.95
C THR A 3 -3.34 -8.96 -14.97
N THR A 4 -3.10 -7.93 -14.16
CA THR A 4 -2.10 -7.95 -13.09
C THR A 4 -2.78 -8.25 -11.77
N ILE A 5 -2.36 -9.32 -11.09
CA ILE A 5 -2.88 -9.75 -9.80
C ILE A 5 -1.94 -9.28 -8.69
N VAL A 6 -2.45 -8.48 -7.77
CA VAL A 6 -1.70 -7.98 -6.62
C VAL A 6 -2.27 -8.57 -5.34
N ALA A 7 -1.47 -9.36 -4.62
CA ALA A 7 -1.84 -9.86 -3.31
C ALA A 7 -1.64 -8.77 -2.24
N GLU A 8 -2.73 -8.36 -1.58
CA GLU A 8 -2.71 -7.41 -0.47
C GLU A 8 -2.37 -8.12 0.84
N ILE A 9 -1.11 -8.12 1.22
CA ILE A 9 -0.69 -8.70 2.50
C ILE A 9 -0.99 -7.74 3.67
N GLY A 10 -0.81 -6.44 3.42
CA GLY A 10 -1.10 -5.41 4.42
C GLY A 10 -0.30 -5.62 5.70
N SER A 11 -1.02 -5.84 6.81
CA SER A 11 -0.48 -6.13 8.15
C SER A 11 -0.66 -7.60 8.57
N ASN A 12 -1.18 -8.48 7.71
CA ASN A 12 -1.51 -9.88 8.05
C ASN A 12 -0.28 -10.74 8.39
N TRP A 13 0.92 -10.25 8.10
CA TRP A 13 2.18 -10.89 8.50
C TRP A 13 2.53 -10.67 9.99
N GLU A 14 1.80 -9.77 10.70
CA GLU A 14 1.88 -9.54 12.15
C GLU A 14 3.28 -9.22 12.68
N GLY A 15 4.14 -8.64 11.84
CA GLY A 15 5.52 -8.31 12.19
C GLY A 15 6.48 -9.51 12.22
N ASP A 16 6.02 -10.70 11.82
CA ASP A 16 6.81 -11.92 11.75
C ASP A 16 7.35 -12.16 10.33
N LEU A 17 8.67 -12.16 10.17
CA LEU A 17 9.34 -12.34 8.89
C LEU A 17 9.17 -13.74 8.31
N LYS A 18 9.09 -14.78 9.15
CA LYS A 18 8.85 -16.16 8.68
C LYS A 18 7.42 -16.29 8.13
N LYS A 19 6.44 -15.69 8.83
CA LYS A 19 5.06 -15.61 8.35
C LYS A 19 4.97 -14.83 7.04
N ALA A 20 5.66 -13.68 6.94
CA ALA A 20 5.73 -12.89 5.71
C ALA A 20 6.27 -13.72 4.54
N GLU A 21 7.40 -14.42 4.74
CA GLU A 21 7.98 -15.29 3.71
C GLU A 21 7.02 -16.39 3.26
N LYS A 22 6.36 -17.07 4.20
CA LYS A 22 5.36 -18.11 3.89
C LYS A 22 4.22 -17.54 3.04
N ILE A 23 3.66 -16.38 3.42
CA ILE A 23 2.58 -15.72 2.67
C ILE A 23 3.06 -15.35 1.26
N ILE A 24 4.26 -14.79 1.12
CA ILE A 24 4.81 -14.40 -0.19
C ILE A 24 4.97 -15.64 -1.10
N ARG A 25 5.46 -16.76 -0.57
CA ARG A 25 5.58 -18.03 -1.32
C ARG A 25 4.23 -18.54 -1.80
N GLU A 26 3.21 -18.51 -0.95
CA GLU A 26 1.86 -18.93 -1.33
C GLU A 26 1.24 -17.99 -2.37
N CYS A 27 1.47 -16.66 -2.26
CA CYS A 27 1.05 -15.71 -3.29
C CYS A 27 1.70 -16.02 -4.65
N LYS A 28 3.00 -16.34 -4.67
CA LYS A 28 3.70 -16.73 -5.92
C LYS A 28 3.13 -18.02 -6.52
N LYS A 29 2.88 -19.04 -5.69
CA LYS A 29 2.26 -20.30 -6.13
C LYS A 29 0.86 -20.07 -6.70
N ALA A 30 0.10 -19.13 -6.13
CA ALA A 30 -1.21 -18.71 -6.62
C ALA A 30 -1.14 -17.78 -7.87
N ASN A 31 0.02 -17.65 -8.50
CA ASN A 31 0.26 -16.81 -9.69
C ASN A 31 -0.03 -15.31 -9.48
N ALA A 32 0.15 -14.79 -8.27
CA ALA A 32 0.15 -13.34 -8.07
C ALA A 32 1.39 -12.71 -8.72
N ASP A 33 1.21 -11.58 -9.41
CA ASP A 33 2.29 -10.83 -10.05
C ASP A 33 3.06 -9.96 -9.05
N ALA A 34 2.41 -9.55 -7.96
CA ALA A 34 3.01 -8.70 -6.94
C ALA A 34 2.42 -8.92 -5.55
N VAL A 35 3.20 -8.60 -4.52
CA VAL A 35 2.77 -8.54 -3.13
C VAL A 35 2.83 -7.10 -2.62
N LYS A 36 1.78 -6.67 -1.91
CA LYS A 36 1.69 -5.31 -1.38
C LYS A 36 1.60 -5.31 0.14
N PHE A 37 2.47 -4.53 0.76
CA PHE A 37 2.52 -4.27 2.19
C PHE A 37 2.09 -2.85 2.53
N GLN A 38 2.05 -2.54 3.82
CA GLN A 38 1.73 -1.21 4.34
C GLN A 38 2.86 -0.75 5.26
N MET A 39 3.41 0.43 5.01
CA MET A 39 4.47 1.04 5.79
C MET A 39 3.92 2.28 6.50
N TRP A 40 3.58 2.12 7.76
CA TRP A 40 3.07 3.14 8.66
C TRP A 40 3.76 3.03 10.02
N ARG A 41 3.67 4.07 10.82
CA ARG A 41 4.15 4.10 12.22
C ARG A 41 2.95 4.02 13.15
N ALA A 42 2.99 3.17 14.16
CA ALA A 42 1.90 3.01 15.12
C ALA A 42 1.57 4.33 15.80
N SER A 43 2.60 5.10 16.19
CA SER A 43 2.47 6.40 16.83
C SER A 43 1.73 7.45 16.01
N ASP A 44 1.74 7.34 14.67
CA ASP A 44 1.08 8.30 13.79
C ASP A 44 -0.41 8.01 13.61
N LEU A 45 -0.83 6.77 13.88
CA LEU A 45 -2.18 6.30 13.60
C LEU A 45 -2.99 5.92 14.86
N TYR A 46 -2.31 5.60 15.96
CA TYR A 46 -2.92 5.07 17.18
C TYR A 46 -2.33 5.73 18.44
N LYS A 47 -3.16 5.92 19.45
CA LYS A 47 -2.69 6.32 20.78
C LYS A 47 -1.98 5.14 21.47
N LYS A 48 -0.94 5.40 22.25
CA LYS A 48 -0.23 4.36 23.03
C LYS A 48 -1.13 3.63 24.02
N SER A 49 -2.24 4.25 24.45
CA SER A 49 -3.26 3.65 25.32
C SER A 49 -4.18 2.67 24.59
N HIS A 50 -4.01 2.45 23.30
CA HIS A 50 -4.83 1.50 22.53
C HIS A 50 -4.65 0.07 23.08
N PRO A 51 -5.73 -0.70 23.37
CA PRO A 51 -5.63 -2.04 23.99
C PRO A 51 -4.69 -3.00 23.26
N LYS A 52 -4.63 -2.89 21.92
CA LYS A 52 -3.76 -3.71 21.06
C LYS A 52 -2.46 -3.00 20.65
N TRP A 53 -1.98 -2.03 21.44
CA TRP A 53 -0.81 -1.25 21.07
C TRP A 53 0.42 -2.12 20.72
N ASN A 54 0.72 -3.13 21.53
CA ASN A 54 1.89 -3.98 21.34
C ASN A 54 1.81 -4.79 20.05
N GLU A 55 0.63 -5.32 19.72
CA GLU A 55 0.39 -6.06 18.46
C GLU A 55 0.52 -5.13 17.25
N ILE A 56 -0.08 -3.94 17.34
CA ILE A 56 0.01 -2.90 16.31
C ILE A 56 1.47 -2.51 16.11
N LYS A 57 2.18 -2.19 17.21
CA LYS A 57 3.60 -1.79 17.14
C LYS A 57 4.49 -2.89 16.56
N LYS A 58 4.25 -4.14 16.93
CA LYS A 58 4.96 -5.30 16.38
C LYS A 58 4.77 -5.42 14.87
N SER A 59 3.57 -5.14 14.35
CA SER A 59 3.22 -5.28 12.94
C SER A 59 3.68 -4.11 12.05
N GLU A 60 4.34 -3.09 12.61
CA GLU A 60 4.98 -2.03 11.81
C GLU A 60 5.99 -2.61 10.82
N LEU A 61 5.89 -2.15 9.59
CA LEU A 61 6.89 -2.42 8.56
C LEU A 61 8.04 -1.41 8.69
N THR A 62 9.00 -1.70 9.58
CA THR A 62 10.20 -0.87 9.73
C THR A 62 11.10 -0.96 8.49
N PHE A 63 12.06 -0.05 8.35
CA PHE A 63 13.00 -0.05 7.23
C PHE A 63 13.79 -1.35 7.13
N ASP A 64 14.27 -1.88 8.26
CA ASP A 64 14.98 -3.16 8.30
C ASP A 64 14.10 -4.32 7.84
N LYS A 65 12.87 -4.42 8.39
CA LYS A 65 11.91 -5.45 7.99
C LYS A 65 11.53 -5.34 6.50
N ALA A 66 11.30 -4.13 5.99
CA ALA A 66 10.98 -3.90 4.58
C ALA A 66 12.13 -4.32 3.66
N LYS A 67 13.38 -4.02 4.03
CA LYS A 67 14.58 -4.47 3.31
C LYS A 67 14.67 -6.01 3.26
N LYS A 68 14.41 -6.69 4.40
CA LYS A 68 14.40 -8.16 4.46
C LYS A 68 13.28 -8.76 3.61
N ILE A 69 12.05 -8.23 3.73
CA ILE A 69 10.90 -8.68 2.93
C ILE A 69 11.14 -8.46 1.43
N LYS A 70 11.70 -7.32 1.04
CA LYS A 70 12.06 -7.05 -0.36
C LYS A 70 13.04 -8.10 -0.89
N LYS A 71 14.09 -8.42 -0.12
CA LYS A 71 15.05 -9.49 -0.49
C LYS A 71 14.38 -10.86 -0.62
N ILE A 72 13.43 -11.19 0.25
CA ILE A 72 12.64 -12.44 0.17
C ILE A 72 11.81 -12.44 -1.12
N ALA A 73 11.10 -11.35 -1.40
CA ALA A 73 10.30 -11.23 -2.61
C ALA A 73 11.13 -11.35 -3.89
N ASP A 74 12.33 -10.73 -3.91
CA ASP A 74 13.26 -10.82 -5.04
C ASP A 74 13.76 -12.27 -5.27
N LYS A 75 14.09 -13.00 -4.19
CA LYS A 75 14.51 -14.42 -4.29
C LYS A 75 13.38 -15.33 -4.80
N ILE A 76 12.12 -14.98 -4.53
CA ILE A 76 10.94 -15.73 -4.95
C ILE A 76 10.49 -15.29 -6.35
N ASP A 77 11.11 -14.26 -6.91
CA ASP A 77 10.74 -13.65 -8.19
C ASP A 77 9.28 -13.15 -8.20
N ILE A 78 8.90 -12.36 -7.19
CA ILE A 78 7.61 -11.67 -7.11
C ILE A 78 7.83 -10.19 -6.79
N GLU A 79 7.08 -9.32 -7.45
CA GLU A 79 7.26 -7.88 -7.25
C GLU A 79 6.76 -7.44 -5.87
N PHE A 80 7.58 -6.65 -5.16
CA PHE A 80 7.25 -6.05 -3.87
C PHE A 80 6.99 -4.56 -4.01
N PHE A 81 5.91 -4.05 -3.42
CA PHE A 81 5.69 -2.61 -3.24
C PHE A 81 4.81 -2.30 -2.01
N CYS A 82 4.65 -1.01 -1.69
CA CYS A 82 3.98 -0.59 -0.47
C CYS A 82 2.97 0.54 -0.66
N SER A 83 1.96 0.55 0.23
CA SER A 83 1.33 1.79 0.67
C SER A 83 2.21 2.36 1.77
N VAL A 84 2.76 3.56 1.59
CA VAL A 84 3.59 4.24 2.58
C VAL A 84 2.90 5.53 3.04
N PHE A 85 2.95 5.82 4.35
CA PHE A 85 2.15 6.85 5.01
C PHE A 85 2.97 8.03 5.55
N PHE A 86 4.28 8.04 5.35
CA PHE A 86 5.18 9.12 5.77
C PHE A 86 6.31 9.32 4.74
N PRO A 87 6.84 10.55 4.58
CA PRO A 87 7.74 10.88 3.47
C PRO A 87 9.08 10.14 3.50
N GLU A 88 9.71 9.94 4.68
CA GLU A 88 10.98 9.22 4.78
C GLU A 88 10.85 7.75 4.36
N GLY A 89 9.65 7.17 4.50
CA GLY A 89 9.35 5.84 3.98
C GLY A 89 9.39 5.80 2.46
N VAL A 90 8.99 6.87 1.77
CA VAL A 90 9.11 6.98 0.31
C VAL A 90 10.58 6.99 -0.08
N ASP A 91 11.41 7.83 0.57
CA ASP A 91 12.84 7.92 0.30
C ASP A 91 13.56 6.58 0.52
N PHE A 92 13.18 5.87 1.58
CA PHE A 92 13.71 4.53 1.86
C PHE A 92 13.32 3.53 0.78
N LEU A 93 12.04 3.53 0.36
CA LEU A 93 11.56 2.61 -0.68
C LEU A 93 12.21 2.89 -2.04
N GLU A 94 12.54 4.16 -2.35
CA GLU A 94 13.34 4.50 -3.53
C GLU A 94 14.74 3.86 -3.45
N LYS A 95 15.42 3.95 -2.29
CA LYS A 95 16.75 3.36 -2.07
C LYS A 95 16.77 1.84 -2.25
N ILE A 96 15.70 1.14 -1.89
CA ILE A 96 15.60 -0.32 -2.08
C ILE A 96 14.98 -0.73 -3.42
N GLY A 97 14.70 0.22 -4.30
CA GLY A 97 14.35 -0.02 -5.69
C GLY A 97 12.93 -0.53 -5.93
N VAL A 98 11.90 -0.05 -5.19
CA VAL A 98 10.52 -0.36 -5.56
C VAL A 98 10.15 0.27 -6.89
N LYS A 99 9.32 -0.40 -7.69
CA LYS A 99 8.96 0.04 -9.05
C LYS A 99 7.65 0.83 -9.12
N LYS A 100 6.81 0.71 -8.11
CA LYS A 100 5.48 1.35 -8.05
C LYS A 100 5.05 1.62 -6.62
N TYR A 101 4.01 2.45 -6.46
CA TYR A 101 3.44 2.83 -5.17
C TYR A 101 1.94 2.65 -5.13
N LYS A 102 1.41 2.62 -3.92
CA LYS A 102 -0.02 2.69 -3.63
C LYS A 102 -0.33 3.91 -2.77
N ILE A 103 -1.42 4.61 -3.10
CA ILE A 103 -2.04 5.60 -2.24
C ILE A 103 -3.32 4.97 -1.67
N ALA A 104 -3.37 4.82 -0.34
CA ALA A 104 -4.54 4.31 0.35
C ALA A 104 -5.69 5.32 0.33
N SER A 105 -6.94 4.85 0.40
CA SER A 105 -8.12 5.72 0.40
C SER A 105 -8.07 6.79 1.48
N ARG A 106 -7.65 6.43 2.70
CA ARG A 106 -7.53 7.39 3.81
C ARG A 106 -6.50 8.51 3.53
N THR A 107 -5.39 8.20 2.85
CA THR A 107 -4.38 9.21 2.49
C THR A 107 -4.93 10.24 1.50
N CYS A 108 -5.88 9.83 0.63
CA CYS A 108 -6.56 10.76 -0.28
C CYS A 108 -7.46 11.78 0.45
N LEU A 109 -7.84 11.52 1.70
CA LEU A 109 -8.60 12.46 2.53
C LEU A 109 -7.74 13.60 3.08
N LYS A 110 -6.40 13.49 3.03
CA LYS A 110 -5.43 14.48 3.54
C LYS A 110 -5.53 14.75 5.05
N LYS A 111 -6.16 13.85 5.82
CA LYS A 111 -6.40 14.01 7.27
C LYS A 111 -5.32 13.33 8.13
N ASP A 112 -4.59 12.36 7.59
CA ASP A 112 -3.49 11.72 8.32
C ASP A 112 -2.33 12.69 8.53
N PRO A 113 -1.56 12.56 9.62
CA PRO A 113 -0.27 13.22 9.77
C PRO A 113 0.57 12.96 8.51
N TYR A 114 1.34 13.82 8.02
CA TYR A 114 2.22 13.62 6.84
C TYR A 114 1.52 13.27 5.51
N ALA A 115 0.18 13.20 5.43
CA ALA A 115 -0.50 12.78 4.19
C ALA A 115 -0.07 13.63 2.99
N ILE A 116 -0.11 14.95 3.13
CA ILE A 116 0.26 15.89 2.06
C ILE A 116 1.73 15.74 1.67
N ASP A 117 2.64 15.68 2.64
CA ASP A 117 4.08 15.58 2.36
C ASP A 117 4.45 14.23 1.75
N THR A 118 3.80 13.17 2.19
CA THR A 118 3.93 11.84 1.59
C THR A 118 3.43 11.82 0.14
N LEU A 119 2.31 12.47 -0.15
CA LEU A 119 1.79 12.59 -1.52
C LEU A 119 2.75 13.39 -2.40
N LYS A 120 3.24 14.54 -1.92
CA LYS A 120 4.25 15.35 -2.62
C LYS A 120 5.52 14.53 -2.89
N ARG A 121 6.03 13.80 -1.89
CA ARG A 121 7.23 12.98 -2.05
C ARG A 121 7.03 11.87 -3.09
N LYS A 122 5.88 11.17 -3.06
CA LYS A 122 5.54 10.16 -4.09
C LYS A 122 5.45 10.76 -5.49
N SER A 123 4.90 11.96 -5.65
CA SER A 123 4.76 12.59 -6.97
C SER A 123 6.11 12.88 -7.63
N MET A 124 7.18 13.04 -6.84
CA MET A 124 8.53 13.28 -7.34
C MET A 124 9.22 12.02 -7.88
N THR A 125 8.72 10.83 -7.55
CA THR A 125 9.32 9.54 -7.97
C THR A 125 9.14 9.24 -9.45
N LYS A 126 8.21 9.89 -10.14
CA LYS A 126 7.81 9.64 -11.54
C LYS A 126 7.37 8.19 -11.83
N LYS A 127 7.13 7.38 -10.80
CA LYS A 127 6.73 5.98 -10.91
C LYS A 127 5.23 5.82 -11.10
N GLN A 128 4.81 4.59 -11.42
CA GLN A 128 3.40 4.22 -11.47
C GLN A 128 2.78 4.25 -10.06
N ILE A 129 1.60 4.84 -9.95
CA ILE A 129 0.88 5.01 -8.70
C ILE A 129 -0.53 4.42 -8.82
N PHE A 130 -0.83 3.44 -8.00
CA PHE A 130 -2.20 2.99 -7.80
C PHE A 130 -2.90 3.88 -6.77
N VAL A 131 -4.10 4.36 -7.04
CA VAL A 131 -4.82 5.28 -6.17
C VAL A 131 -6.17 4.68 -5.79
N SER A 132 -6.37 4.34 -4.52
CA SER A 132 -7.68 3.96 -3.99
C SER A 132 -8.49 5.17 -3.60
N MET A 133 -9.75 5.20 -4.02
CA MET A 133 -10.69 6.30 -3.75
C MET A 133 -11.93 5.87 -2.96
N GLY A 134 -11.89 4.70 -2.31
CA GLY A 134 -13.05 4.10 -1.64
C GLY A 134 -13.62 4.88 -0.44
N MET A 135 -12.86 5.85 0.10
CA MET A 135 -13.33 6.76 1.14
C MET A 135 -13.62 8.17 0.60
N GLY A 136 -13.65 8.35 -0.71
CA GLY A 136 -13.67 9.64 -1.36
C GLY A 136 -12.28 10.26 -1.48
N GLY A 137 -12.22 11.58 -1.54
CA GLY A 137 -11.00 12.34 -1.72
C GLY A 137 -11.05 13.18 -3.00
N ASP A 138 -10.09 14.07 -3.14
CA ASP A 138 -10.02 15.04 -4.23
C ASP A 138 -9.25 14.46 -5.43
N LYS A 139 -9.98 13.86 -6.37
CA LYS A 139 -9.40 13.27 -7.61
C LYS A 139 -8.71 14.34 -8.47
N LYS A 140 -9.22 15.59 -8.49
CA LYS A 140 -8.62 16.71 -9.24
C LYS A 140 -7.26 17.08 -8.64
N PHE A 141 -7.20 17.19 -7.30
CA PHE A 141 -5.94 17.43 -6.59
C PHE A 141 -4.91 16.33 -6.88
N ILE A 142 -5.30 15.05 -6.78
CA ILE A 142 -4.39 13.93 -7.05
C ILE A 142 -3.87 14.00 -8.50
N LYS A 143 -4.75 14.20 -9.49
CA LYS A 143 -4.33 14.33 -10.88
C LYS A 143 -3.35 15.50 -11.09
N LYS A 144 -3.63 16.66 -10.48
CA LYS A 144 -2.75 17.84 -10.56
C LYS A 144 -1.38 17.57 -9.92
N LEU A 145 -1.34 16.94 -8.76
CA LEU A 145 -0.10 16.65 -8.04
C LEU A 145 0.79 15.64 -8.76
N PHE A 146 0.17 14.61 -9.38
CA PHE A 146 0.86 13.49 -10.00
C PHE A 146 0.95 13.56 -11.53
N GLN A 147 1.02 14.76 -12.11
CA GLN A 147 1.06 14.96 -13.58
C GLN A 147 2.21 14.23 -14.28
N LYS A 148 3.32 13.98 -13.57
CA LYS A 148 4.52 13.28 -14.09
C LYS A 148 4.52 11.77 -13.80
N ASN A 149 3.43 11.24 -13.22
CA ASN A 149 3.31 9.84 -12.83
C ASN A 149 2.22 9.15 -13.68
N LYS A 150 2.39 7.86 -13.93
CA LYS A 150 1.30 7.03 -14.47
C LYS A 150 0.34 6.69 -13.33
N LEU A 151 -0.87 7.28 -13.34
CA LEU A 151 -1.91 7.01 -12.34
C LEU A 151 -2.83 5.89 -12.80
N ILE A 152 -3.13 4.97 -11.88
CA ILE A 152 -4.17 3.95 -12.01
C ILE A 152 -5.12 4.13 -10.85
N PHE A 153 -6.32 4.64 -11.11
CA PHE A 153 -7.35 4.74 -10.09
C PHE A 153 -8.00 3.36 -9.89
N CYS A 154 -8.20 2.99 -8.62
CA CYS A 154 -8.82 1.72 -8.26
C CYS A 154 -10.25 1.98 -7.77
N TYR A 155 -11.21 1.26 -8.34
CA TYR A 155 -12.53 1.14 -7.73
C TYR A 155 -12.39 0.38 -6.42
N CYS A 156 -12.86 0.94 -5.32
CA CYS A 156 -12.76 0.37 -3.98
C CYS A 156 -14.00 0.71 -3.17
N ILE A 157 -14.46 -0.24 -2.37
CA ILE A 157 -15.45 -0.03 -1.32
C ILE A 157 -14.76 -0.29 0.01
N SER A 158 -14.73 0.72 0.91
CA SER A 158 -14.00 0.63 2.19
C SER A 158 -14.87 -0.01 3.27
N GLU A 159 -15.23 -1.27 3.06
CA GLU A 159 -16.04 -2.08 3.97
C GLU A 159 -15.45 -3.49 4.09
N TYR A 160 -15.41 -4.03 5.31
CA TYR A 160 -14.87 -5.36 5.60
C TYR A 160 -15.73 -6.11 6.62
N PRO A 161 -16.28 -7.31 6.30
CA PRO A 161 -16.29 -7.91 4.97
C PRO A 161 -17.21 -7.15 4.00
N LEU A 162 -16.87 -7.15 2.71
CA LEU A 162 -17.72 -6.56 1.68
C LEU A 162 -18.73 -7.59 1.18
N GLU A 163 -20.03 -7.27 1.26
CA GLU A 163 -21.08 -8.06 0.64
C GLU A 163 -21.08 -7.86 -0.88
N PHE A 164 -21.11 -8.97 -1.64
CA PHE A 164 -21.05 -8.96 -3.10
C PHE A 164 -22.11 -8.04 -3.74
N LYS A 165 -23.33 -8.01 -3.19
CA LYS A 165 -24.45 -7.16 -3.68
C LYS A 165 -24.17 -5.65 -3.62
N LYS A 166 -23.18 -5.21 -2.82
CA LYS A 166 -22.79 -3.79 -2.70
C LYS A 166 -21.84 -3.34 -3.81
N ILE A 167 -21.35 -4.27 -4.62
CA ILE A 167 -20.45 -3.95 -5.73
C ILE A 167 -21.27 -3.34 -6.87
N LYS A 168 -20.98 -2.10 -7.21
CA LYS A 168 -21.61 -1.39 -8.33
C LYS A 168 -20.77 -1.57 -9.59
N TRP A 169 -21.00 -2.66 -10.28
CA TRP A 169 -20.22 -3.05 -11.47
C TRP A 169 -20.19 -1.96 -12.55
N ASN A 170 -21.32 -1.27 -12.79
CA ASN A 170 -21.39 -0.16 -13.74
C ASN A 170 -20.49 1.04 -13.36
N GLU A 171 -20.19 1.21 -12.08
CA GLU A 171 -19.23 2.21 -11.61
C GLU A 171 -17.79 1.69 -11.72
N ALA A 172 -17.57 0.41 -11.43
CA ALA A 172 -16.25 -0.21 -11.52
C ALA A 172 -15.65 -0.14 -12.93
N ILE A 173 -16.47 -0.31 -13.97
CA ILE A 173 -16.05 -0.25 -15.39
C ILE A 173 -15.54 1.15 -15.80
N LYS A 174 -15.91 2.21 -15.05
CA LYS A 174 -15.49 3.60 -15.34
C LYS A 174 -14.11 3.96 -14.74
N TYR A 175 -13.46 3.04 -14.03
CA TYR A 175 -12.16 3.21 -13.43
C TYR A 175 -11.07 2.60 -14.32
#